data_f9148cbc97a59c6d79658b7e6e29bde1
#
_entry.id   f9148cbc97a59c6d79658b7e6e29bde1
#
_cell.length_a   1.000
_cell.length_b   1.000
_cell.length_c   1.000
_cell.angle_alpha   90.00
_cell.angle_beta   90.00
_cell.angle_gamma   90.00
#
_symmetry.space_group_name_H-M   'P 1'
#
loop_
_entity.id
_entity.type
_entity.pdbx_description
1 polymer ?
#
loop_
_entity_poly.entity_id
_entity_poly.type
_entity_poly.pdbx_seq_one_letter_code
_entity_poly.pdbx_strand_id
1 'polypeptide(L)'
;MQVNIQIPYILPRCVRAEDTPYACYLKQLQVTKDVNWNQVQLAYDKWDYKQEGLTGAGAAIIALAVTVVTAGAGAGAALGLNGAAAAATDAAFASLASQASVSLINNKGNIGNTLKELGRSSTVKNLMVAVATAGVADKIGASALNNVSDKQWINNLTVNLANAGSAALINTAVNGGSLKDNLEANILAALVNTAHGEAASKIKQLDQHYIVHKIAHAIAGCAAAAANKGKCQDGAIGAAVGEIVGEALVKNTDFSRMSATEIEKAKAKITAYSKLVAGTASAVVGGDVNTAANAATVA
;
A
#
# COMPACT_ATOMS: atom_id res chain seq x y z
N MET A 1 35.08 23.15 17.57
CA MET A 1 34.11 22.14 17.08
C MET A 1 32.83 22.38 17.86
N GLN A 2 31.81 23.01 17.25
CA GLN A 2 30.53 23.21 17.92
C GLN A 2 29.75 21.90 17.85
N VAL A 3 29.42 21.33 18.98
CA VAL A 3 28.57 20.14 19.08
C VAL A 3 27.13 20.61 19.23
N ASN A 4 26.33 20.41 18.18
CA ASN A 4 24.88 20.66 18.22
C ASN A 4 24.21 19.43 18.81
N ILE A 5 23.82 19.51 20.07
CA ILE A 5 23.04 18.46 20.73
C ILE A 5 21.57 18.90 20.69
N GLN A 6 20.79 18.22 19.84
CA GLN A 6 19.34 18.37 19.82
C GLN A 6 18.76 17.52 20.94
N ILE A 7 18.30 18.12 22.00
CA ILE A 7 17.53 17.43 23.03
C ILE A 7 16.06 17.57 22.65
N PRO A 8 15.37 16.47 22.36
CA PRO A 8 13.92 16.52 22.24
C PRO A 8 13.36 16.98 23.59
N TYR A 9 12.51 17.98 23.58
CA TYR A 9 11.74 18.42 24.75
C TYR A 9 10.70 17.32 25.07
N ILE A 10 11.25 16.18 25.53
CA ILE A 10 10.45 15.03 25.95
C ILE A 10 10.17 15.24 27.40
N LEU A 11 9.03 15.65 27.77
CA LEU A 11 8.51 15.53 29.08
C LEU A 11 8.33 16.83 29.87
N PRO A 12 7.10 17.29 29.88
CA PRO A 12 6.71 18.19 30.95
C PRO A 12 6.56 17.49 32.32
N ARG A 13 6.58 16.15 32.42
CA ARG A 13 6.16 15.53 33.70
C ARG A 13 6.85 14.25 34.18
N CYS A 14 7.75 13.59 33.45
CA CYS A 14 8.20 12.27 33.91
C CYS A 14 9.71 12.07 34.11
N VAL A 15 10.57 12.97 33.65
CA VAL A 15 12.00 12.83 33.93
C VAL A 15 12.59 14.21 34.24
N ARG A 16 12.69 14.56 35.50
CA ARG A 16 13.67 15.57 35.90
C ARG A 16 15.03 15.01 35.57
N ALA A 17 15.95 15.88 35.07
CA ALA A 17 17.33 15.46 34.77
C ALA A 17 17.96 14.71 35.95
N GLU A 18 17.42 14.89 37.13
CA GLU A 18 17.80 14.28 38.40
C GLU A 18 17.43 12.79 38.53
N ASP A 19 16.45 12.34 37.77
CA ASP A 19 15.89 10.98 37.86
C ASP A 19 16.50 9.98 36.85
N THR A 20 17.49 10.41 36.06
CA THR A 20 18.16 9.56 35.09
C THR A 20 19.58 9.19 35.49
N PRO A 21 20.11 8.00 35.08
CA PRO A 21 21.49 7.64 35.34
C PRO A 21 22.52 8.62 34.73
N TYR A 22 22.07 9.48 33.82
CA TYR A 22 22.89 10.49 33.15
C TYR A 22 22.65 11.92 33.66
N ALA A 23 21.90 12.10 34.73
CA ALA A 23 21.54 13.41 35.24
C ALA A 23 22.74 14.32 35.53
N CYS A 24 23.80 13.77 36.13
CA CYS A 24 25.04 14.51 36.40
C CYS A 24 25.73 14.97 35.15
N TYR A 25 25.77 14.12 34.12
CA TYR A 25 26.37 14.44 32.83
C TYR A 25 25.57 15.50 32.08
N LEU A 26 24.25 15.41 32.09
CA LEU A 26 23.37 16.41 31.48
C LEU A 26 23.47 17.78 32.18
N LYS A 27 23.58 17.82 33.49
CA LYS A 27 23.81 19.07 34.25
C LYS A 27 25.17 19.69 33.90
N GLN A 28 26.22 18.88 33.76
CA GLN A 28 27.54 19.39 33.34
C GLN A 28 27.51 19.96 31.92
N LEU A 29 26.80 19.32 30.99
CA LEU A 29 26.62 19.85 29.64
C LEU A 29 25.82 21.14 29.58
N GLN A 30 24.81 21.33 30.46
CA GLN A 30 24.00 22.54 30.50
C GLN A 30 24.79 23.80 30.88
N VAL A 31 25.87 23.68 31.67
CA VAL A 31 26.72 24.80 32.05
C VAL A 31 27.93 25.02 31.14
N THR A 32 28.10 24.21 30.11
CA THR A 32 29.22 24.31 29.18
C THR A 32 28.91 25.37 28.10
N LYS A 33 29.71 26.45 28.08
CA LYS A 33 29.50 27.58 27.17
C LYS A 33 29.62 27.29 25.70
N ASP A 34 30.23 26.15 25.34
CA ASP A 34 30.48 25.72 23.96
C ASP A 34 29.35 24.84 23.39
N VAL A 35 28.29 24.58 24.17
CA VAL A 35 27.13 23.80 23.75
C VAL A 35 25.98 24.72 23.43
N ASN A 36 25.58 24.77 22.17
CA ASN A 36 24.39 25.52 21.75
C ASN A 36 23.16 24.62 21.93
N TRP A 37 22.40 24.89 22.99
CA TRP A 37 21.17 24.18 23.30
C TRP A 37 20.04 24.71 22.43
N ASN A 38 19.74 24.02 21.35
CA ASN A 38 18.51 24.25 20.60
C ASN A 38 17.38 23.47 21.26
N GLN A 39 16.43 24.18 21.83
CA GLN A 39 15.18 23.61 22.29
C GLN A 39 14.39 23.16 21.04
N VAL A 40 14.42 21.88 20.75
CA VAL A 40 13.53 21.30 19.76
C VAL A 40 12.20 21.16 20.45
N GLN A 41 11.29 22.09 20.19
CA GLN A 41 9.89 21.88 20.53
C GLN A 41 9.45 20.64 19.75
N LEU A 42 9.28 19.56 20.49
CA LEU A 42 8.73 18.34 19.90
C LEU A 42 7.43 18.70 19.21
N ALA A 43 7.22 18.08 18.08
CA ALA A 43 5.94 18.11 17.37
C ALA A 43 4.75 17.57 18.22
N TYR A 44 4.93 17.48 19.51
CA TYR A 44 3.90 17.13 20.50
C TYR A 44 2.72 18.09 20.47
N ASP A 45 2.95 19.38 20.19
CA ASP A 45 1.87 20.35 20.03
C ASP A 45 1.08 20.12 18.71
N LYS A 46 1.62 19.31 17.80
CA LYS A 46 0.95 18.88 16.57
C LYS A 46 0.40 17.46 16.62
N TRP A 47 0.75 16.69 17.64
CA TRP A 47 0.10 15.42 17.91
C TRP A 47 -1.19 15.74 18.68
N ASP A 48 -2.28 15.84 17.92
CA ASP A 48 -3.59 15.95 18.52
C ASP A 48 -3.90 14.64 19.24
N TYR A 49 -3.58 14.60 20.53
CA TYR A 49 -3.96 13.48 21.42
C TYR A 49 -5.48 13.27 21.51
N LYS A 50 -6.24 14.17 20.91
CA LYS A 50 -7.68 14.03 20.71
C LYS A 50 -8.04 13.23 19.49
N GLN A 51 -7.08 12.92 18.60
CA GLN A 51 -7.34 12.01 17.48
C GLN A 51 -7.44 10.58 18.03
N GLU A 52 -8.61 10.26 18.52
CA GLU A 52 -8.97 8.91 18.92
C GLU A 52 -9.15 8.07 17.67
N GLY A 53 -8.17 7.22 17.33
CA GLY A 53 -8.24 6.32 16.21
C GLY A 53 -6.95 6.23 15.40
N LEU A 54 -6.99 5.48 14.32
CA LEU A 54 -5.87 5.29 13.42
C LEU A 54 -5.61 6.53 12.58
N THR A 55 -4.33 6.89 12.39
CA THR A 55 -3.92 7.82 11.34
C THR A 55 -4.23 7.22 9.96
N GLY A 56 -4.27 8.05 8.92
CA GLY A 56 -4.45 7.56 7.55
C GLY A 56 -3.43 6.48 7.15
N ALA A 57 -2.14 6.69 7.52
CA ALA A 57 -1.09 5.70 7.31
C ALA A 57 -1.34 4.42 8.13
N GLY A 58 -1.73 4.54 9.40
CA GLY A 58 -2.08 3.39 10.23
C GLY A 58 -3.25 2.58 9.67
N ALA A 59 -4.31 3.25 9.21
CA ALA A 59 -5.44 2.60 8.55
C ALA A 59 -5.03 1.88 7.26
N ALA A 60 -4.16 2.49 6.44
CA ALA A 60 -3.66 1.86 5.22
C ALA A 60 -2.81 0.61 5.52
N ILE A 61 -1.95 0.65 6.54
CA ILE A 61 -1.16 -0.52 6.95
C ILE A 61 -2.07 -1.65 7.44
N ILE A 62 -3.10 -1.35 8.24
CA ILE A 62 -4.07 -2.36 8.67
C ILE A 62 -4.82 -2.98 7.48
N ALA A 63 -5.24 -2.16 6.52
CA ALA A 63 -5.89 -2.64 5.31
C ALA A 63 -4.97 -3.58 4.50
N LEU A 64 -3.69 -3.23 4.35
CA LEU A 64 -2.69 -4.09 3.70
C LEU A 64 -2.44 -5.38 4.49
N ALA A 65 -2.37 -5.32 5.82
CA ALA A 65 -2.22 -6.52 6.66
C ALA A 65 -3.43 -7.47 6.52
N VAL A 66 -4.64 -6.93 6.47
CA VAL A 66 -5.86 -7.71 6.20
C VAL A 66 -5.81 -8.33 4.80
N THR A 67 -5.30 -7.57 3.80
CA THR A 67 -5.13 -8.10 2.45
C THR A 67 -4.19 -9.32 2.43
N VAL A 68 -3.11 -9.31 3.23
CA VAL A 68 -2.21 -10.48 3.37
C VAL A 68 -2.94 -11.69 3.92
N VAL A 69 -3.77 -11.49 4.95
CA VAL A 69 -4.53 -12.59 5.59
C VAL A 69 -5.60 -13.13 4.65
N THR A 70 -6.25 -12.25 3.88
CA THR A 70 -7.35 -12.64 2.98
C THR A 70 -6.86 -13.04 1.59
N ALA A 71 -5.62 -12.74 1.21
CA ALA A 71 -5.05 -13.09 -0.09
C ALA A 71 -5.06 -14.61 -0.29
N GLY A 72 -5.71 -15.04 -1.36
CA GLY A 72 -5.85 -16.46 -1.68
C GLY A 72 -6.75 -17.24 -0.72
N ALA A 73 -7.49 -16.60 0.20
CA ALA A 73 -8.45 -17.27 1.05
C ALA A 73 -9.58 -17.93 0.23
N GLY A 74 -9.92 -17.34 -0.91
CA GLY A 74 -10.90 -17.90 -1.84
C GLY A 74 -12.29 -17.96 -1.23
N ALA A 75 -12.77 -16.85 -0.65
CA ALA A 75 -14.10 -16.77 -0.06
C ALA A 75 -15.20 -17.16 -1.07
N GLY A 76 -15.05 -16.71 -2.34
CA GLY A 76 -15.94 -17.10 -3.43
C GLY A 76 -15.88 -18.60 -3.72
N ALA A 77 -14.68 -19.17 -3.79
CA ALA A 77 -14.51 -20.61 -4.00
C ALA A 77 -15.06 -21.45 -2.82
N ALA A 78 -14.90 -20.97 -1.60
CA ALA A 78 -15.48 -21.62 -0.41
C ALA A 78 -17.01 -21.67 -0.45
N LEU A 79 -17.65 -20.72 -1.16
CA LEU A 79 -19.09 -20.69 -1.43
C LEU A 79 -19.48 -21.42 -2.72
N GLY A 80 -18.55 -22.13 -3.37
CA GLY A 80 -18.80 -22.84 -4.63
C GLY A 80 -18.94 -21.93 -5.86
N LEU A 81 -18.52 -20.68 -5.76
CA LEU A 81 -18.57 -19.70 -6.85
C LEU A 81 -17.33 -19.77 -7.75
N ASN A 82 -17.48 -19.37 -9.01
CA ASN A 82 -16.42 -19.32 -10.01
C ASN A 82 -16.45 -18.02 -10.79
N GLY A 83 -15.31 -17.72 -11.48
CA GLY A 83 -15.17 -16.55 -12.35
C GLY A 83 -15.54 -15.23 -11.64
N ALA A 84 -16.25 -14.35 -12.33
CA ALA A 84 -16.61 -13.03 -11.82
C ALA A 84 -17.36 -13.04 -10.48
N ALA A 85 -18.19 -14.05 -10.24
CA ALA A 85 -18.89 -14.18 -8.96
C ALA A 85 -17.93 -14.50 -7.81
N ALA A 86 -16.95 -15.37 -8.03
CA ALA A 86 -15.90 -15.64 -7.05
C ALA A 86 -15.04 -14.40 -6.80
N ALA A 87 -14.56 -13.74 -7.86
CA ALA A 87 -13.75 -12.51 -7.76
C ALA A 87 -14.49 -11.40 -7.02
N ALA A 88 -15.74 -11.19 -7.32
CA ALA A 88 -16.59 -10.20 -6.64
C ALA A 88 -16.76 -10.53 -5.14
N THR A 89 -16.95 -11.81 -4.80
CA THR A 89 -17.09 -12.27 -3.41
C THR A 89 -15.79 -12.14 -2.63
N ASP A 90 -14.66 -12.48 -3.24
CA ASP A 90 -13.34 -12.31 -2.63
C ASP A 90 -13.04 -10.83 -2.35
N ALA A 91 -13.37 -9.94 -3.30
CA ALA A 91 -13.23 -8.50 -3.13
C ALA A 91 -14.17 -7.95 -2.04
N ALA A 92 -15.41 -8.43 -1.98
CA ALA A 92 -16.35 -8.09 -0.91
C ALA A 92 -15.80 -8.47 0.46
N PHE A 93 -15.32 -9.69 0.60
CA PHE A 93 -14.76 -10.20 1.84
C PHE A 93 -13.54 -9.41 2.29
N ALA A 94 -12.58 -9.17 1.41
CA ALA A 94 -11.39 -8.39 1.70
C ALA A 94 -11.73 -6.93 2.08
N SER A 95 -12.66 -6.31 1.36
CA SER A 95 -13.11 -4.94 1.64
C SER A 95 -13.82 -4.84 2.99
N LEU A 96 -14.73 -5.74 3.30
CA LEU A 96 -15.42 -5.77 4.60
C LEU A 96 -14.46 -6.06 5.74
N ALA A 97 -13.56 -7.03 5.59
CA ALA A 97 -12.58 -7.37 6.61
C ALA A 97 -11.65 -6.18 6.92
N SER A 98 -11.19 -5.47 5.88
CA SER A 98 -10.36 -4.26 6.04
C SER A 98 -11.12 -3.15 6.75
N GLN A 99 -12.33 -2.85 6.32
CA GLN A 99 -13.16 -1.80 6.93
C GLN A 99 -13.55 -2.14 8.38
N ALA A 100 -13.90 -3.40 8.65
CA ALA A 100 -14.20 -3.87 9.99
C ALA A 100 -12.98 -3.77 10.92
N SER A 101 -11.80 -4.14 10.45
CA SER A 101 -10.57 -4.08 11.25
C SER A 101 -10.21 -2.64 11.60
N VAL A 102 -10.24 -1.73 10.63
CA VAL A 102 -9.98 -0.30 10.85
C VAL A 102 -11.02 0.31 11.80
N SER A 103 -12.31 0.02 11.57
CA SER A 103 -13.39 0.55 12.41
C SER A 103 -13.33 -0.02 13.82
N LEU A 104 -13.01 -1.29 14.00
CA LEU A 104 -12.88 -1.92 15.33
C LEU A 104 -11.77 -1.27 16.15
N ILE A 105 -10.63 -0.99 15.52
CA ILE A 105 -9.50 -0.30 16.18
C ILE A 105 -9.88 1.14 16.52
N ASN A 106 -10.50 1.88 15.59
CA ASN A 106 -10.93 3.26 15.81
C ASN A 106 -11.99 3.37 16.93
N ASN A 107 -12.82 2.36 17.05
CA ASN A 107 -13.83 2.27 18.12
C ASN A 107 -13.33 1.55 19.38
N LYS A 108 -12.01 1.39 19.55
CA LYS A 108 -11.39 0.80 20.76
C LYS A 108 -11.98 -0.58 21.11
N GLY A 109 -12.30 -1.39 20.10
CA GLY A 109 -12.90 -2.71 20.28
C GLY A 109 -14.42 -2.74 20.50
N ASN A 110 -15.10 -1.61 20.41
CA ASN A 110 -16.54 -1.53 20.57
C ASN A 110 -17.25 -2.08 19.32
N ILE A 111 -17.75 -3.33 19.42
CA ILE A 111 -18.40 -4.03 18.32
C ILE A 111 -19.68 -3.32 17.85
N GLY A 112 -20.47 -2.77 18.77
CA GLY A 112 -21.71 -2.06 18.42
C GLY A 112 -21.46 -0.82 17.56
N ASN A 113 -20.48 -0.01 17.91
CA ASN A 113 -20.06 1.14 17.12
C ASN A 113 -19.44 0.71 15.77
N THR A 114 -18.65 -0.35 15.78
CA THR A 114 -18.06 -0.94 14.56
C THR A 114 -19.14 -1.38 13.57
N LEU A 115 -20.13 -2.11 14.02
CA LEU A 115 -21.26 -2.54 13.17
C LEU A 115 -22.08 -1.36 12.65
N LYS A 116 -22.28 -0.33 13.46
CA LYS A 116 -22.94 0.91 13.06
C LYS A 116 -22.16 1.64 11.95
N GLU A 117 -20.84 1.68 12.05
CA GLU A 117 -19.97 2.26 11.01
C GLU A 117 -19.99 1.43 9.72
N LEU A 118 -19.94 0.11 9.81
CA LEU A 118 -20.04 -0.78 8.65
C LEU A 118 -21.38 -0.63 7.92
N GLY A 119 -22.45 -0.25 8.61
CA GLY A 119 -23.75 0.05 8.03
C GLY A 119 -23.85 1.44 7.37
N ARG A 120 -22.82 2.28 7.46
CA ARG A 120 -22.85 3.62 6.84
C ARG A 120 -22.86 3.54 5.32
N SER A 121 -23.52 4.52 4.71
CA SER A 121 -23.62 4.65 3.24
C SER A 121 -22.24 4.63 2.55
N SER A 122 -21.21 5.26 3.13
CA SER A 122 -19.85 5.25 2.58
C SER A 122 -19.24 3.85 2.54
N THR A 123 -19.40 3.06 3.60
CA THR A 123 -18.93 1.68 3.68
C THR A 123 -19.62 0.81 2.62
N VAL A 124 -20.93 0.92 2.51
CA VAL A 124 -21.73 0.19 1.51
C VAL A 124 -21.31 0.58 0.09
N LYS A 125 -21.10 1.88 -0.19
CA LYS A 125 -20.62 2.35 -1.48
C LYS A 125 -19.25 1.80 -1.83
N ASN A 126 -18.30 1.84 -0.90
CA ASN A 126 -16.97 1.27 -1.12
C ASN A 126 -17.03 -0.24 -1.41
N LEU A 127 -17.89 -0.95 -0.71
CA LEU A 127 -18.14 -2.38 -0.96
C LEU A 127 -18.72 -2.60 -2.37
N MET A 128 -19.72 -1.81 -2.77
CA MET A 128 -20.32 -1.90 -4.12
C MET A 128 -19.27 -1.65 -5.21
N VAL A 129 -18.41 -0.63 -5.04
CA VAL A 129 -17.31 -0.35 -5.98
C VAL A 129 -16.35 -1.54 -6.04
N ALA A 130 -15.92 -2.07 -4.90
CA ALA A 130 -14.98 -3.20 -4.86
C ALA A 130 -15.55 -4.44 -5.57
N VAL A 131 -16.78 -4.81 -5.26
CA VAL A 131 -17.49 -5.96 -5.87
C VAL A 131 -17.67 -5.79 -7.38
N ALA A 132 -18.20 -4.64 -7.80
CA ALA A 132 -18.46 -4.37 -9.21
C ALA A 132 -17.16 -4.32 -10.02
N THR A 133 -16.12 -3.65 -9.49
CA THR A 133 -14.82 -3.54 -10.17
C THR A 133 -14.15 -4.90 -10.31
N ALA A 134 -14.14 -5.72 -9.26
CA ALA A 134 -13.54 -7.05 -9.30
C ALA A 134 -14.27 -7.99 -10.27
N GLY A 135 -15.59 -7.98 -10.25
CA GLY A 135 -16.41 -8.80 -11.17
C GLY A 135 -16.23 -8.40 -12.63
N VAL A 136 -16.13 -7.10 -12.92
CA VAL A 136 -15.88 -6.60 -14.29
C VAL A 136 -14.43 -6.89 -14.70
N ALA A 137 -13.45 -6.70 -13.82
CA ALA A 137 -12.05 -6.97 -14.11
C ALA A 137 -11.81 -8.45 -14.45
N ASP A 138 -12.46 -9.38 -13.75
CA ASP A 138 -12.41 -10.81 -14.08
C ASP A 138 -12.95 -11.08 -15.50
N LYS A 139 -14.08 -10.47 -15.85
CA LYS A 139 -14.65 -10.59 -17.21
C LYS A 139 -13.75 -10.01 -18.29
N ILE A 140 -13.14 -8.86 -18.03
CA ILE A 140 -12.16 -8.25 -18.94
C ILE A 140 -10.94 -9.15 -19.06
N GLY A 141 -10.40 -9.67 -17.96
CA GLY A 141 -9.27 -10.59 -17.95
C GLY A 141 -9.53 -11.90 -18.72
N ALA A 142 -10.75 -12.40 -18.68
CA ALA A 142 -11.18 -13.59 -19.41
C ALA A 142 -11.58 -13.31 -20.87
N SER A 143 -11.53 -12.05 -21.33
CA SER A 143 -11.98 -11.66 -22.67
C SER A 143 -10.87 -11.81 -23.71
N ALA A 144 -11.28 -11.70 -25.01
CA ALA A 144 -10.35 -11.67 -26.15
C ALA A 144 -9.41 -10.45 -26.15
N LEU A 145 -9.61 -9.48 -25.25
CA LEU A 145 -8.75 -8.30 -25.12
C LEU A 145 -7.31 -8.65 -24.73
N ASN A 146 -7.06 -9.83 -24.16
CA ASN A 146 -5.73 -10.34 -23.87
C ASN A 146 -4.94 -10.80 -25.12
N ASN A 147 -5.59 -10.89 -26.28
CA ASN A 147 -5.00 -11.41 -27.51
C ASN A 147 -5.32 -10.53 -28.74
N VAL A 148 -5.32 -9.21 -28.56
CA VAL A 148 -5.56 -8.26 -29.67
C VAL A 148 -4.30 -8.02 -30.52
N SER A 149 -3.13 -8.41 -30.02
CA SER A 149 -1.84 -8.22 -30.68
C SER A 149 -0.85 -9.31 -30.29
N ASP A 150 0.11 -9.58 -31.17
CA ASP A 150 1.26 -10.45 -30.88
C ASP A 150 2.22 -9.83 -29.84
N LYS A 151 2.09 -8.54 -29.58
CA LYS A 151 2.90 -7.82 -28.59
C LYS A 151 2.21 -7.80 -27.24
N GLN A 152 2.79 -8.46 -26.24
CA GLN A 152 2.22 -8.57 -24.89
C GLN A 152 1.91 -7.23 -24.25
N TRP A 153 2.77 -6.20 -24.45
CA TRP A 153 2.53 -4.89 -23.87
C TRP A 153 1.26 -4.20 -24.41
N ILE A 154 0.90 -4.45 -25.68
CA ILE A 154 -0.34 -3.94 -26.27
C ILE A 154 -1.55 -4.63 -25.62
N ASN A 155 -1.47 -5.94 -25.40
CA ASN A 155 -2.52 -6.69 -24.72
C ASN A 155 -2.69 -6.19 -23.29
N ASN A 156 -1.59 -6.04 -22.55
CA ASN A 156 -1.60 -5.49 -21.20
C ASN A 156 -2.20 -4.08 -21.15
N LEU A 157 -1.81 -3.20 -22.10
CA LEU A 157 -2.36 -1.85 -22.20
C LEU A 157 -3.86 -1.88 -22.48
N THR A 158 -4.31 -2.71 -23.39
CA THR A 158 -5.73 -2.83 -23.74
C THR A 158 -6.57 -3.27 -22.56
N VAL A 159 -6.12 -4.30 -21.82
CA VAL A 159 -6.79 -4.77 -20.61
C VAL A 159 -6.78 -3.70 -19.51
N ASN A 160 -5.66 -3.03 -19.30
CA ASN A 160 -5.54 -1.97 -18.29
C ASN A 160 -6.45 -0.77 -18.61
N LEU A 161 -6.56 -0.37 -19.87
CA LEU A 161 -7.46 0.71 -20.31
C LEU A 161 -8.94 0.31 -20.17
N ALA A 162 -9.31 -0.93 -20.49
CA ALA A 162 -10.66 -1.44 -20.29
C ALA A 162 -11.04 -1.46 -18.79
N ASN A 163 -10.13 -1.92 -17.94
CA ASN A 163 -10.31 -1.88 -16.49
C ASN A 163 -10.40 -0.44 -15.97
N ALA A 164 -9.58 0.48 -16.46
CA ALA A 164 -9.59 1.89 -16.09
C ALA A 164 -10.93 2.56 -16.44
N GLY A 165 -11.43 2.31 -17.66
CA GLY A 165 -12.71 2.83 -18.11
C GLY A 165 -13.89 2.31 -17.29
N SER A 166 -13.94 1.00 -17.05
CA SER A 166 -14.98 0.38 -16.22
C SER A 166 -14.92 0.85 -14.76
N ALA A 167 -13.73 0.96 -14.16
CA ALA A 167 -13.56 1.47 -12.80
C ALA A 167 -14.03 2.93 -12.68
N ALA A 168 -13.72 3.78 -13.67
CA ALA A 168 -14.20 5.16 -13.70
C ALA A 168 -15.73 5.25 -13.76
N LEU A 169 -16.36 4.43 -14.61
CA LEU A 169 -17.82 4.36 -14.73
C LEU A 169 -18.47 3.88 -13.42
N ILE A 170 -17.96 2.78 -12.85
CA ILE A 170 -18.47 2.21 -11.59
C ILE A 170 -18.34 3.24 -10.47
N ASN A 171 -17.15 3.84 -10.32
CA ASN A 171 -16.92 4.84 -9.27
C ASN A 171 -17.84 6.05 -9.41
N THR A 172 -18.01 6.56 -10.63
CA THR A 172 -18.91 7.70 -10.89
C THR A 172 -20.37 7.32 -10.62
N ALA A 173 -20.80 6.13 -11.00
CA ALA A 173 -22.17 5.66 -10.77
C ALA A 173 -22.51 5.49 -9.28
N VAL A 174 -21.55 5.00 -8.49
CA VAL A 174 -21.76 4.68 -7.06
C VAL A 174 -21.46 5.87 -6.15
N ASN A 175 -20.38 6.58 -6.39
CA ASN A 175 -19.90 7.66 -5.53
C ASN A 175 -20.31 9.05 -6.05
N GLY A 176 -20.70 9.15 -7.32
CA GLY A 176 -20.90 10.42 -7.99
C GLY A 176 -19.58 11.05 -8.45
N GLY A 177 -19.65 12.34 -8.79
CA GLY A 177 -18.48 13.08 -9.26
C GLY A 177 -18.42 13.17 -10.79
N SER A 178 -17.33 13.76 -11.29
CA SER A 178 -17.09 13.94 -12.72
C SER A 178 -16.57 12.65 -13.35
N LEU A 179 -17.32 12.11 -14.31
CA LEU A 179 -16.84 10.98 -15.10
C LEU A 179 -15.53 11.31 -15.85
N LYS A 180 -15.42 12.55 -16.33
CA LYS A 180 -14.21 13.02 -17.03
C LYS A 180 -12.98 12.91 -16.12
N ASP A 181 -13.07 13.44 -14.91
CA ASP A 181 -11.92 13.47 -13.99
C ASP A 181 -11.55 12.05 -13.52
N ASN A 182 -12.57 11.22 -13.23
CA ASN A 182 -12.38 9.82 -12.89
C ASN A 182 -11.76 9.03 -14.05
N LEU A 183 -12.21 9.27 -15.28
CA LEU A 183 -11.67 8.61 -16.46
C LEU A 183 -10.23 9.03 -16.74
N GLU A 184 -9.93 10.33 -16.69
CA GLU A 184 -8.59 10.88 -16.89
C GLU A 184 -7.59 10.30 -15.90
N ALA A 185 -7.93 10.28 -14.60
CA ALA A 185 -7.07 9.71 -13.56
C ALA A 185 -6.83 8.21 -13.77
N ASN A 186 -7.86 7.44 -14.07
CA ASN A 186 -7.74 5.99 -14.28
C ASN A 186 -6.98 5.64 -15.56
N ILE A 187 -7.18 6.39 -16.65
CA ILE A 187 -6.41 6.20 -17.91
C ILE A 187 -4.93 6.50 -17.65
N LEU A 188 -4.62 7.61 -16.97
CA LEU A 188 -3.24 7.94 -16.63
C LEU A 188 -2.59 6.80 -15.82
N ALA A 189 -3.28 6.31 -14.80
CA ALA A 189 -2.80 5.19 -13.98
C ALA A 189 -2.58 3.92 -14.84
N ALA A 190 -3.49 3.61 -15.76
CA ALA A 190 -3.36 2.45 -16.66
C ALA A 190 -2.12 2.56 -17.57
N LEU A 191 -1.88 3.73 -18.16
CA LEU A 191 -0.72 4.00 -18.99
C LEU A 191 0.59 3.87 -18.20
N VAL A 192 0.65 4.51 -17.03
CA VAL A 192 1.83 4.49 -16.16
C VAL A 192 2.12 3.07 -15.67
N ASN A 193 1.11 2.33 -15.22
CA ASN A 193 1.28 0.96 -14.75
C ASN A 193 1.73 0.02 -15.87
N THR A 194 1.22 0.19 -17.09
CA THR A 194 1.69 -0.59 -18.24
C THR A 194 3.15 -0.28 -18.55
N ALA A 195 3.53 0.99 -18.60
CA ALA A 195 4.91 1.39 -18.84
C ALA A 195 5.85 0.91 -17.72
N HIS A 196 5.42 0.97 -16.47
CA HIS A 196 6.19 0.46 -15.32
C HIS A 196 6.38 -1.07 -15.42
N GLY A 197 5.33 -1.83 -15.77
CA GLY A 197 5.43 -3.28 -15.96
C GLY A 197 6.39 -3.66 -17.10
N GLU A 198 6.38 -2.92 -18.21
CA GLU A 198 7.34 -3.10 -19.29
C GLU A 198 8.77 -2.77 -18.85
N ALA A 199 8.96 -1.70 -18.10
CA ALA A 199 10.26 -1.36 -17.51
C ALA A 199 10.75 -2.47 -16.58
N ALA A 200 9.91 -2.96 -15.67
CA ALA A 200 10.24 -4.05 -14.73
C ALA A 200 10.67 -5.31 -15.49
N SER A 201 9.96 -5.67 -16.57
CA SER A 201 10.31 -6.84 -17.41
C SER A 201 11.68 -6.71 -18.09
N LYS A 202 12.10 -5.49 -18.43
CA LYS A 202 13.44 -5.21 -18.99
C LYS A 202 14.51 -5.18 -17.90
N ILE A 203 14.19 -4.63 -16.74
CA ILE A 203 15.08 -4.60 -15.58
C ILE A 203 15.43 -6.01 -15.12
N LYS A 204 14.53 -6.97 -15.26
CA LYS A 204 14.79 -8.38 -14.95
C LYS A 204 16.03 -8.95 -15.67
N GLN A 205 16.41 -8.39 -16.82
CA GLN A 205 17.65 -8.79 -17.51
C GLN A 205 18.92 -8.40 -16.76
N LEU A 206 18.80 -7.56 -15.71
CA LEU A 206 19.89 -7.13 -14.85
C LEU A 206 20.06 -8.01 -13.59
N ASP A 207 19.36 -9.15 -13.50
CA ASP A 207 19.35 -10.06 -12.34
C ASP A 207 20.77 -10.47 -11.88
N GLN A 208 21.72 -10.56 -12.81
CA GLN A 208 23.12 -10.90 -12.53
C GLN A 208 23.85 -9.81 -11.70
N HIS A 209 23.31 -8.58 -11.69
CA HIS A 209 23.87 -7.41 -10.99
C HIS A 209 22.93 -6.94 -9.89
N TYR A 210 22.87 -7.67 -8.78
CA TYR A 210 21.89 -7.52 -7.71
C TYR A 210 21.61 -6.06 -7.31
N ILE A 211 22.66 -5.28 -7.02
CA ILE A 211 22.49 -3.87 -6.59
C ILE A 211 21.91 -3.01 -7.73
N VAL A 212 22.45 -3.17 -8.95
CA VAL A 212 21.98 -2.42 -10.14
C VAL A 212 20.53 -2.74 -10.44
N HIS A 213 20.14 -4.01 -10.33
CA HIS A 213 18.78 -4.48 -10.50
C HIS A 213 17.81 -3.77 -9.52
N LYS A 214 18.12 -3.75 -8.22
CA LYS A 214 17.27 -3.10 -7.20
C LYS A 214 17.21 -1.56 -7.39
N ILE A 215 18.32 -0.92 -7.77
CA ILE A 215 18.33 0.51 -8.08
C ILE A 215 17.47 0.80 -9.32
N ALA A 216 17.53 -0.05 -10.34
CA ALA A 216 16.70 0.12 -11.55
C ALA A 216 15.20 0.04 -11.23
N HIS A 217 14.78 -0.91 -10.38
CA HIS A 217 13.40 -0.96 -9.89
C HIS A 217 13.02 0.31 -9.09
N ALA A 218 13.92 0.80 -8.21
CA ALA A 218 13.67 2.05 -7.49
C ALA A 218 13.47 3.25 -8.43
N ILE A 219 14.29 3.37 -9.48
CA ILE A 219 14.16 4.45 -10.47
C ILE A 219 12.84 4.32 -11.26
N ALA A 220 12.48 3.12 -11.69
CA ALA A 220 11.22 2.87 -12.39
C ALA A 220 10.01 3.19 -11.50
N GLY A 221 10.02 2.77 -10.24
CA GLY A 221 8.99 3.06 -9.26
C GLY A 221 8.88 4.56 -8.95
N CYS A 222 10.01 5.27 -8.83
CA CYS A 222 10.05 6.72 -8.71
C CYS A 222 9.36 7.41 -9.89
N ALA A 223 9.73 7.04 -11.12
CA ALA A 223 9.14 7.62 -12.32
C ALA A 223 7.63 7.34 -12.41
N ALA A 224 7.20 6.12 -12.11
CA ALA A 224 5.80 5.74 -12.08
C ALA A 224 5.00 6.52 -11.02
N ALA A 225 5.53 6.65 -9.81
CA ALA A 225 4.88 7.44 -8.75
C ALA A 225 4.75 8.91 -9.15
N ALA A 226 5.81 9.53 -9.67
CA ALA A 226 5.80 10.91 -10.12
C ALA A 226 4.79 11.14 -11.26
N ALA A 227 4.73 10.22 -12.23
CA ALA A 227 3.76 10.27 -13.32
C ALA A 227 2.30 10.16 -12.83
N ASN A 228 2.06 9.42 -11.75
CA ASN A 228 0.76 9.31 -11.07
C ASN A 228 0.52 10.43 -10.03
N LYS A 229 1.29 11.52 -10.06
CA LYS A 229 1.20 12.66 -9.12
C LYS A 229 1.52 12.30 -7.66
N GLY A 230 2.17 11.16 -7.43
CA GLY A 230 2.71 10.74 -6.14
C GLY A 230 4.15 11.23 -5.94
N LYS A 231 4.71 10.98 -4.77
CA LYS A 231 6.10 11.31 -4.49
C LYS A 231 7.03 10.23 -5.04
N CYS A 232 8.05 10.66 -5.79
CA CYS A 232 9.10 9.79 -6.32
C CYS A 232 9.75 8.90 -5.25
N GLN A 233 10.02 9.45 -4.06
CA GLN A 233 10.62 8.71 -2.95
C GLN A 233 9.78 7.50 -2.54
N ASP A 234 8.47 7.67 -2.43
CA ASP A 234 7.55 6.59 -2.03
C ASP A 234 7.50 5.48 -3.08
N GLY A 235 7.47 5.87 -4.37
CA GLY A 235 7.55 4.93 -5.47
C GLY A 235 8.88 4.17 -5.54
N ALA A 236 9.99 4.86 -5.28
CA ALA A 236 11.33 4.26 -5.24
C ALA A 236 11.44 3.22 -4.12
N ILE A 237 11.01 3.59 -2.91
CA ILE A 237 10.97 2.68 -1.74
C ILE A 237 10.08 1.49 -2.06
N GLY A 238 8.88 1.75 -2.60
CA GLY A 238 7.90 0.74 -2.93
C GLY A 238 8.45 -0.31 -3.88
N ALA A 239 9.00 0.13 -5.00
CA ALA A 239 9.53 -0.78 -6.01
C ALA A 239 10.77 -1.55 -5.52
N ALA A 240 11.73 -0.88 -4.86
CA ALA A 240 12.93 -1.54 -4.36
C ALA A 240 12.60 -2.58 -3.26
N VAL A 241 11.78 -2.20 -2.29
CA VAL A 241 11.39 -3.10 -1.19
C VAL A 241 10.48 -4.20 -1.70
N GLY A 242 9.54 -3.88 -2.60
CA GLY A 242 8.65 -4.85 -3.22
C GLY A 242 9.41 -5.95 -3.94
N GLU A 243 10.40 -5.57 -4.73
CA GLU A 243 11.27 -6.50 -5.45
C GLU A 243 12.11 -7.37 -4.50
N ILE A 244 12.73 -6.78 -3.45
CA ILE A 244 13.52 -7.54 -2.48
C ILE A 244 12.65 -8.59 -1.76
N VAL A 245 11.46 -8.18 -1.31
CA VAL A 245 10.54 -9.07 -0.59
C VAL A 245 9.96 -10.12 -1.53
N GLY A 246 9.53 -9.72 -2.73
CA GLY A 246 8.99 -10.62 -3.74
C GLY A 246 9.99 -11.70 -4.11
N GLU A 247 11.22 -11.32 -4.44
CA GLU A 247 12.32 -12.25 -4.74
C GLU A 247 12.59 -13.21 -3.58
N ALA A 248 12.68 -12.70 -2.35
CA ALA A 248 12.94 -13.53 -1.17
C ALA A 248 11.81 -14.56 -0.96
N LEU A 249 10.56 -14.16 -1.11
CA LEU A 249 9.41 -15.06 -0.94
C LEU A 249 9.30 -16.08 -2.08
N VAL A 250 9.56 -15.66 -3.33
CA VAL A 250 9.58 -16.58 -4.49
C VAL A 250 10.64 -17.64 -4.32
N LYS A 251 11.88 -17.26 -3.92
CA LYS A 251 12.98 -18.22 -3.69
C LYS A 251 12.68 -19.22 -2.59
N ASN A 252 11.87 -18.84 -1.60
CA ASN A 252 11.50 -19.71 -0.47
C ASN A 252 10.18 -20.46 -0.69
N THR A 253 9.57 -20.37 -1.86
CA THR A 253 8.31 -21.04 -2.20
C THR A 253 8.56 -22.16 -3.20
N ASP A 254 8.25 -23.40 -2.83
CA ASP A 254 8.35 -24.55 -3.76
C ASP A 254 7.09 -24.64 -4.62
N PHE A 255 7.14 -24.04 -5.80
CA PHE A 255 6.06 -24.08 -6.77
C PHE A 255 5.92 -25.41 -7.51
N SER A 256 6.93 -26.29 -7.46
CA SER A 256 7.00 -27.52 -8.25
C SER A 256 5.91 -28.54 -7.89
N ARG A 257 5.41 -28.47 -6.65
CA ARG A 257 4.38 -29.39 -6.12
C ARG A 257 2.98 -28.76 -6.05
N MET A 258 2.83 -27.54 -6.55
CA MET A 258 1.58 -26.79 -6.48
C MET A 258 0.75 -26.98 -7.74
N SER A 259 -0.56 -27.10 -7.57
CA SER A 259 -1.53 -26.98 -8.67
C SER A 259 -1.57 -25.53 -9.18
N ALA A 260 -2.13 -25.31 -10.37
CA ALA A 260 -2.26 -23.98 -10.94
C ALA A 260 -3.00 -23.00 -10.00
N THR A 261 -4.05 -23.48 -9.33
CA THR A 261 -4.81 -22.67 -8.35
C THR A 261 -3.96 -22.31 -7.12
N GLU A 262 -3.15 -23.24 -6.63
CA GLU A 262 -2.25 -22.98 -5.49
C GLU A 262 -1.13 -22.00 -5.85
N ILE A 263 -0.61 -22.08 -7.07
CA ILE A 263 0.37 -21.12 -7.60
C ILE A 263 -0.22 -19.71 -7.61
N GLU A 264 -1.44 -19.53 -8.11
CA GLU A 264 -2.10 -18.22 -8.14
C GLU A 264 -2.36 -17.68 -6.70
N LYS A 265 -2.76 -18.54 -5.77
CA LYS A 265 -2.89 -18.16 -4.36
C LYS A 265 -1.55 -17.76 -3.74
N ALA A 266 -0.48 -18.49 -4.05
CA ALA A 266 0.86 -18.16 -3.56
C ALA A 266 1.35 -16.83 -4.13
N LYS A 267 1.17 -16.58 -5.43
CA LYS A 267 1.49 -15.28 -6.06
C LYS A 267 0.71 -14.13 -5.43
N ALA A 268 -0.60 -14.29 -5.21
CA ALA A 268 -1.43 -13.28 -4.55
C ALA A 268 -0.91 -12.95 -3.14
N LYS A 269 -0.51 -13.97 -2.36
CA LYS A 269 0.11 -13.77 -1.05
C LYS A 269 1.45 -13.07 -1.12
N ILE A 270 2.34 -13.47 -2.02
CA ILE A 270 3.65 -12.82 -2.21
C ILE A 270 3.45 -11.34 -2.52
N THR A 271 2.58 -11.01 -3.47
CA THR A 271 2.25 -9.62 -3.80
C THR A 271 1.70 -8.86 -2.59
N ALA A 272 0.79 -9.46 -1.82
CA ALA A 272 0.22 -8.82 -0.64
C ALA A 272 1.29 -8.54 0.43
N TYR A 273 2.22 -9.47 0.68
CA TYR A 273 3.35 -9.26 1.59
C TYR A 273 4.30 -8.17 1.09
N SER A 274 4.64 -8.18 -0.20
CA SER A 274 5.49 -7.13 -0.80
C SER A 274 4.87 -5.75 -0.60
N LYS A 275 3.57 -5.60 -0.85
CA LYS A 275 2.82 -4.35 -0.61
C LYS A 275 2.84 -3.93 0.85
N LEU A 276 2.60 -4.85 1.78
CA LEU A 276 2.60 -4.55 3.20
C LEU A 276 3.97 -4.05 3.68
N VAL A 277 5.03 -4.76 3.33
CA VAL A 277 6.39 -4.39 3.75
C VAL A 277 6.81 -3.06 3.12
N ALA A 278 6.55 -2.87 1.83
CA ALA A 278 6.86 -1.63 1.12
C ALA A 278 6.07 -0.43 1.67
N GLY A 279 4.77 -0.59 1.90
CA GLY A 279 3.94 0.45 2.51
C GLY A 279 4.39 0.82 3.92
N THR A 280 4.76 -0.19 4.72
CA THR A 280 5.28 0.03 6.08
C THR A 280 6.64 0.74 6.04
N ALA A 281 7.54 0.34 5.13
CA ALA A 281 8.84 1.00 4.96
C ALA A 281 8.68 2.48 4.57
N SER A 282 7.74 2.80 3.67
CA SER A 282 7.43 4.19 3.32
C SER A 282 6.85 4.97 4.51
N ALA A 283 5.95 4.36 5.28
CA ALA A 283 5.36 5.00 6.47
C ALA A 283 6.41 5.38 7.52
N VAL A 284 7.42 4.53 7.75
CA VAL A 284 8.51 4.78 8.72
C VAL A 284 9.29 6.05 8.38
N VAL A 285 9.44 6.38 7.11
CA VAL A 285 10.12 7.61 6.66
C VAL A 285 9.15 8.77 6.40
N GLY A 286 7.91 8.65 6.82
CA GLY A 286 6.88 9.69 6.66
C GLY A 286 6.32 9.80 5.24
N GLY A 287 6.45 8.76 4.43
CA GLY A 287 5.95 8.69 3.08
C GLY A 287 4.51 8.16 2.97
N ASP A 288 4.01 8.09 1.73
CA ASP A 288 2.67 7.59 1.42
C ASP A 288 2.65 6.07 1.24
N VAL A 289 1.91 5.41 2.13
CA VAL A 289 1.77 3.95 2.18
C VAL A 289 1.22 3.36 0.89
N ASN A 290 0.20 4.01 0.33
CA ASN A 290 -0.49 3.50 -0.85
C ASN A 290 0.36 3.64 -2.12
N THR A 291 1.07 4.75 -2.27
CA THR A 291 2.01 4.97 -3.39
C THR A 291 3.09 3.90 -3.38
N ALA A 292 3.70 3.62 -2.22
CA ALA A 292 4.72 2.58 -2.09
C ALA A 292 4.14 1.18 -2.33
N ALA A 293 3.00 0.85 -1.75
CA ALA A 293 2.35 -0.44 -1.95
C ALA A 293 1.98 -0.68 -3.43
N ASN A 294 1.50 0.34 -4.14
CA ASN A 294 1.19 0.23 -5.56
C ASN A 294 2.46 0.03 -6.41
N ALA A 295 3.54 0.74 -6.12
CA ALA A 295 4.82 0.55 -6.81
C ALA A 295 5.38 -0.88 -6.58
N ALA A 296 5.24 -1.43 -5.37
CA ALA A 296 5.63 -2.81 -5.06
C ALA A 296 4.82 -3.89 -5.80
N THR A 297 3.65 -3.55 -6.34
CA THR A 297 2.82 -4.51 -7.09
C THR A 297 3.40 -4.80 -8.47
N VAL A 298 4.12 -3.85 -9.03
CA VAL A 298 4.61 -3.88 -10.42
C VAL A 298 6.10 -4.25 -10.48
N ALA A 299 6.85 -4.03 -9.38
CA ALA A 299 8.25 -4.42 -9.27
C ALA A 299 8.40 -5.92 -9.16
#